data_5b336b11ae7ef91516acfc2c5bf3cf21
#
_entry.id   5b336b11ae7ef91516acfc2c5bf3cf21
#
_cell.length_a   1.000
_cell.length_b   1.000
_cell.length_c   1.000
_cell.angle_alpha   90.00
_cell.angle_beta   90.00
_cell.angle_gamma   90.00
#
_symmetry.space_group_name_H-M   'P 1'
#
loop_
_entity.id
_entity.type
_entity.pdbx_description
1 polymer ?
#
loop_
_entity_poly.entity_id
_entity_poly.type
_entity_poly.pdbx_seq_one_letter_code
_entity_poly.pdbx_strand_id
1 'polypeptide(L)'
;MSSECIFCRIAAGEISAKEVARTRDAVAFHDLNPQAPTHVLVVPRQHVVNAAAADSDEGERILGRTVRLAVQVAERLGLGDKGYRLVMNVGPDGGQSVGHLHVHLLGGRRMTWPPG
;
A
#
# COMPACT_ATOMS: atom_id res chain seq x y z
N MET A 1 -15.91 14.34 -2.48
CA MET A 1 -14.79 14.55 -1.56
C MET A 1 -14.59 13.31 -0.72
N SER A 2 -13.38 12.94 -0.55
CA SER A 2 -13.03 11.74 0.21
C SER A 2 -12.58 12.11 1.62
N SER A 3 -13.20 13.14 2.23
CA SER A 3 -12.84 13.58 3.57
C SER A 3 -13.04 12.49 4.63
N GLU A 4 -13.89 11.50 4.33
CA GLU A 4 -14.10 10.36 5.23
C GLU A 4 -13.14 9.22 4.97
N CYS A 5 -12.37 9.27 3.88
CA CYS A 5 -11.39 8.24 3.58
C CYS A 5 -10.13 8.50 4.39
N ILE A 6 -9.80 7.58 5.30
CA ILE A 6 -8.63 7.75 6.17
C ILE A 6 -7.34 7.82 5.37
N PHE A 7 -7.24 7.05 4.28
CA PHE A 7 -6.02 7.06 3.46
C PHE A 7 -5.88 8.35 2.65
N CYS A 8 -6.98 8.91 2.17
CA CYS A 8 -6.95 10.24 1.56
C CYS A 8 -6.45 11.28 2.54
N ARG A 9 -6.90 11.20 3.78
CA ARG A 9 -6.51 12.17 4.82
C ARG A 9 -5.05 12.01 5.22
N ILE A 10 -4.56 10.77 5.30
CA ILE A 10 -3.15 10.51 5.57
C ILE A 10 -2.31 11.03 4.41
N ALA A 11 -2.72 10.74 3.18
CA ALA A 11 -1.98 11.18 1.98
C ALA A 11 -1.93 12.71 1.88
N ALA A 12 -2.99 13.39 2.33
CA ALA A 12 -3.04 14.84 2.34
C ALA A 12 -2.31 15.48 3.55
N GLY A 13 -1.83 14.66 4.48
CA GLY A 13 -1.15 15.18 5.67
C GLY A 13 -2.09 15.67 6.76
N GLU A 14 -3.39 15.36 6.66
CA GLU A 14 -4.39 15.81 7.63
C GLU A 14 -4.41 14.94 8.89
N ILE A 15 -3.98 13.69 8.77
CA ILE A 15 -3.86 12.77 9.90
C ILE A 15 -2.42 12.29 9.96
N SER A 16 -1.85 12.27 11.16
CA SER A 16 -0.49 11.78 11.38
C SER A 16 -0.43 10.27 11.14
N ALA A 17 0.65 9.82 10.52
CA ALA A 17 0.98 8.42 10.34
C ALA A 17 2.50 8.28 10.44
N LYS A 18 2.97 7.06 10.71
CA LYS A 18 4.42 6.80 10.75
C LYS A 18 4.90 6.65 9.31
N GLU A 19 5.09 7.76 8.66
CA GLU A 19 5.43 7.81 7.24
C GLU A 19 6.85 7.32 7.02
N VAL A 20 7.03 6.48 6.00
CA VAL A 20 8.31 5.91 5.60
C VAL A 20 8.85 6.63 4.37
N ALA A 21 7.98 6.94 3.42
CA ALA A 21 8.36 7.55 2.16
C ALA A 21 7.16 8.25 1.53
N ARG A 22 7.44 9.21 0.68
CA ARG A 22 6.41 9.97 -0.02
C ARG A 22 6.96 10.36 -1.39
N THR A 23 6.15 10.15 -2.41
CA THR A 23 6.44 10.65 -3.76
C THR A 23 5.30 11.57 -4.17
N ARG A 24 5.40 12.09 -5.39
CA ARG A 24 4.33 12.90 -5.97
C ARG A 24 3.03 12.11 -6.11
N ASP A 25 3.14 10.78 -6.29
CA ASP A 25 1.98 9.94 -6.62
C ASP A 25 1.49 9.09 -5.46
N ALA A 26 2.32 8.81 -4.46
CA ALA A 26 1.97 7.83 -3.42
C ALA A 26 2.65 8.12 -2.09
N VAL A 27 2.12 7.54 -1.03
CA VAL A 27 2.65 7.67 0.33
C VAL A 27 2.75 6.28 0.95
N ALA A 28 3.85 6.04 1.66
CA ALA A 28 4.10 4.79 2.38
C ALA A 28 4.20 5.06 3.88
N PHE A 29 3.52 4.26 4.68
CA PHE A 29 3.52 4.42 6.13
C PHE A 29 3.35 3.06 6.82
N HIS A 30 3.81 2.95 8.07
CA HIS A 30 3.72 1.70 8.83
C HIS A 30 2.27 1.39 9.19
N ASP A 31 1.89 0.11 9.07
CA ASP A 31 0.59 -0.37 9.52
C ASP A 31 0.57 -0.37 11.05
N LEU A 32 -0.54 0.10 11.64
CA LEU A 32 -0.68 0.14 13.10
C LEU A 32 -0.93 -1.24 13.71
N ASN A 33 -1.33 -2.23 12.89
CA ASN A 33 -1.56 -3.60 13.33
C ASN A 33 -0.71 -4.54 12.48
N PRO A 34 0.62 -4.52 12.67
CA PRO A 34 1.52 -5.22 11.75
C PRO A 34 1.35 -6.73 11.82
N GLN A 35 1.36 -7.36 10.65
CA GLN A 35 1.27 -8.81 10.51
C GLN A 35 2.62 -9.44 10.19
N ALA A 36 3.68 -8.65 10.20
CA ALA A 36 5.05 -9.09 10.00
C ALA A 36 5.96 -8.05 10.67
N PRO A 37 7.23 -8.37 10.92
CA PRO A 37 8.18 -7.40 11.50
C PRO A 37 8.25 -6.10 10.71
N THR A 38 8.15 -6.19 9.38
CA THR A 38 7.92 -5.03 8.52
C THR A 38 6.56 -5.17 7.88
N HIS A 39 5.67 -4.21 8.11
CA HIS A 39 4.36 -4.16 7.49
C HIS A 39 4.07 -2.70 7.16
N VAL A 40 4.24 -2.35 5.88
CA VAL A 40 4.08 -1.00 5.37
C VAL A 40 2.90 -0.99 4.41
N LEU A 41 2.08 0.05 4.50
CA LEU A 41 1.01 0.30 3.54
C LEU A 41 1.47 1.38 2.56
N VAL A 42 1.22 1.15 1.29
CA VAL A 42 1.53 2.13 0.24
C VAL A 42 0.24 2.46 -0.47
N VAL A 43 -0.12 3.73 -0.48
CA VAL A 43 -1.39 4.21 -1.02
C VAL A 43 -1.13 5.29 -2.05
N PRO A 44 -1.90 5.33 -3.15
CA PRO A 44 -1.85 6.47 -4.05
C PRO A 44 -2.43 7.69 -3.36
N ARG A 45 -1.94 8.87 -3.73
CA ARG A 45 -2.47 10.12 -3.20
C ARG A 45 -3.85 10.42 -3.78
N GLN A 46 -4.06 10.01 -5.03
CA GLN A 46 -5.36 10.12 -5.68
C GLN A 46 -6.25 8.97 -5.22
N HIS A 47 -7.50 9.25 -4.91
CA HIS A 47 -8.43 8.23 -4.45
C HIS A 47 -8.82 7.30 -5.59
N VAL A 48 -8.48 6.02 -5.45
CA VAL A 48 -8.92 4.92 -6.31
C VAL A 48 -9.37 3.82 -5.36
N VAL A 49 -10.56 3.28 -5.56
CA VAL A 49 -11.16 2.35 -4.59
C VAL A 49 -10.32 1.08 -4.43
N ASN A 50 -9.89 0.49 -5.56
CA ASN A 50 -9.08 -0.72 -5.55
C ASN A 50 -8.45 -0.92 -6.93
N ALA A 51 -7.71 -2.02 -7.10
CA ALA A 51 -7.02 -2.31 -8.35
C ALA A 51 -7.99 -2.49 -9.52
N ALA A 52 -9.18 -3.05 -9.28
CA ALA A 52 -10.15 -3.24 -10.35
C ALA A 52 -10.69 -1.92 -10.88
N ALA A 53 -10.75 -0.89 -10.04
CA ALA A 53 -11.21 0.44 -10.45
C ALA A 53 -10.14 1.23 -11.21
N ALA A 54 -8.90 0.76 -11.22
CA ALA A 54 -7.78 1.43 -11.89
C ALA A 54 -7.68 0.95 -13.33
N ASP A 55 -8.78 1.09 -14.10
CA ASP A 55 -8.94 0.47 -15.41
C ASP A 55 -8.83 1.44 -16.59
N SER A 56 -8.26 2.62 -16.34
CA SER A 56 -7.93 3.60 -17.37
C SER A 56 -6.42 3.73 -17.50
N ASP A 57 -5.94 4.46 -18.51
CA ASP A 57 -4.51 4.75 -18.64
C ASP A 57 -3.98 5.44 -17.38
N GLU A 58 -4.74 6.41 -16.87
CA GLU A 58 -4.37 7.10 -15.64
C GLU A 58 -4.38 6.15 -14.44
N GLY A 59 -5.40 5.29 -14.35
CA GLY A 59 -5.49 4.31 -13.27
C GLY A 59 -4.33 3.33 -13.29
N GLU A 60 -3.95 2.86 -14.46
CA GLU A 60 -2.82 1.94 -14.61
C GLU A 60 -1.52 2.62 -14.19
N ARG A 61 -1.35 3.90 -14.54
CA ARG A 61 -0.17 4.66 -14.12
C ARG A 61 -0.12 4.80 -12.60
N ILE A 62 -1.25 5.12 -11.99
CA ILE A 62 -1.36 5.25 -10.53
C ILE A 62 -1.02 3.91 -9.86
N LEU A 63 -1.59 2.83 -10.37
CA LEU A 63 -1.35 1.48 -9.85
C LEU A 63 0.13 1.13 -9.93
N GLY A 64 0.76 1.34 -11.08
CA GLY A 64 2.17 1.05 -11.27
C GLY A 64 3.07 1.88 -10.37
N ARG A 65 2.78 3.17 -10.20
CA ARG A 65 3.56 4.05 -9.33
C ARG A 65 3.44 3.66 -7.87
N THR A 66 2.26 3.23 -7.45
CA THR A 66 2.03 2.78 -6.08
C THR A 66 2.82 1.51 -5.77
N VAL A 67 2.75 0.52 -6.67
CA VAL A 67 3.52 -0.72 -6.53
C VAL A 67 5.02 -0.43 -6.57
N ARG A 68 5.44 0.46 -7.46
CA ARG A 68 6.87 0.80 -7.57
C ARG A 68 7.40 1.42 -6.29
N LEU A 69 6.62 2.28 -5.63
CA LEU A 69 7.04 2.83 -4.35
C LEU A 69 7.18 1.73 -3.30
N ALA A 70 6.27 0.73 -3.30
CA ALA A 70 6.37 -0.39 -2.37
C ALA A 70 7.70 -1.14 -2.55
N VAL A 71 8.11 -1.38 -3.79
CA VAL A 71 9.38 -2.04 -4.09
C VAL A 71 10.56 -1.19 -3.61
N GLN A 72 10.51 0.12 -3.86
CA GLN A 72 11.57 1.03 -3.44
C GLN A 72 11.70 1.09 -1.91
N VAL A 73 10.58 1.07 -1.20
CA VAL A 73 10.57 1.04 0.26
C VAL A 73 11.17 -0.27 0.77
N ALA A 74 10.80 -1.41 0.15
CA ALA A 74 11.36 -2.70 0.52
C ALA A 74 12.89 -2.71 0.39
N GLU A 75 13.41 -2.15 -0.70
CA GLU A 75 14.86 -2.04 -0.89
C GLU A 75 15.50 -1.16 0.18
N ARG A 76 14.87 -0.02 0.45
CA ARG A 76 15.37 0.93 1.46
C ARG A 76 15.39 0.34 2.86
N LEU A 77 14.43 -0.54 3.17
CA LEU A 77 14.33 -1.20 4.47
C LEU A 77 15.17 -2.48 4.54
N GLY A 78 15.95 -2.78 3.51
CA GLY A 78 16.87 -3.91 3.52
C GLY A 78 16.20 -5.26 3.28
N LEU A 79 15.03 -5.29 2.66
CA LEU A 79 14.29 -6.53 2.43
C LEU A 79 14.64 -7.21 1.10
N GLY A 80 15.45 -6.58 0.27
CA GLY A 80 15.70 -7.06 -1.09
C GLY A 80 16.33 -8.45 -1.15
N ASP A 81 17.31 -8.72 -0.28
CA ASP A 81 18.06 -9.98 -0.35
C ASP A 81 17.21 -11.18 0.04
N LYS A 82 16.50 -11.10 1.16
CA LYS A 82 15.66 -12.21 1.63
C LYS A 82 14.29 -12.25 1.00
N GLY A 83 13.87 -11.13 0.45
CA GLY A 83 12.58 -11.04 -0.22
C GLY A 83 11.46 -10.58 0.70
N TYR A 84 10.33 -10.36 0.11
CA TYR A 84 9.16 -9.79 0.78
C TYR A 84 7.91 -10.17 -0.02
N ARG A 85 6.75 -9.89 0.54
CA ARG A 85 5.48 -10.13 -0.15
C ARG A 85 4.74 -8.82 -0.33
N LEU A 86 4.18 -8.63 -1.52
CA LEU A 86 3.25 -7.54 -1.79
C LEU A 86 1.86 -8.13 -1.90
N VAL A 87 0.89 -7.52 -1.22
CA VAL A 87 -0.50 -7.97 -1.22
C VAL A 87 -1.40 -6.80 -1.55
N MET A 88 -2.33 -7.03 -2.45
CA MET A 88 -3.32 -6.03 -2.84
C MET A 88 -4.68 -6.72 -2.87
N ASN A 89 -5.56 -6.35 -1.95
CA ASN A 89 -6.86 -6.97 -1.80
C ASN A 89 -7.91 -6.21 -2.60
N VAL A 90 -8.82 -6.94 -3.22
CA VAL A 90 -9.91 -6.36 -4.01
C VAL A 90 -11.21 -6.98 -3.55
N GLY A 91 -12.12 -6.18 -3.04
CA GLY A 91 -13.47 -6.60 -2.69
C GLY A 91 -13.57 -7.42 -1.42
N PRO A 92 -14.79 -7.85 -1.08
CA PRO A 92 -15.06 -8.52 0.21
C PRO A 92 -14.32 -9.85 0.35
N ASP A 93 -14.38 -10.71 -0.67
CA ASP A 93 -13.71 -12.01 -0.60
C ASP A 93 -12.19 -11.88 -0.63
N GLY A 94 -11.68 -10.77 -1.15
CA GLY A 94 -10.26 -10.49 -1.10
C GLY A 94 -9.81 -9.95 0.25
N GLY A 95 -10.74 -9.60 1.13
CA GLY A 95 -10.43 -9.06 2.45
C GLY A 95 -10.07 -7.58 2.43
N GLN A 96 -10.58 -6.84 1.46
CA GLN A 96 -10.32 -5.40 1.39
C GLN A 96 -11.06 -4.69 2.52
N SER A 97 -10.31 -4.08 3.44
CA SER A 97 -10.87 -3.46 4.63
C SER A 97 -11.10 -1.96 4.49
N VAL A 98 -10.38 -1.29 3.60
CA VAL A 98 -10.51 0.15 3.36
C VAL A 98 -10.75 0.36 1.87
N GLY A 99 -11.75 1.19 1.54
CA GLY A 99 -12.13 1.47 0.15
C GLY A 99 -11.23 2.50 -0.52
N HIS A 100 -9.94 2.30 -0.44
CA HIS A 100 -8.90 3.10 -1.09
C HIS A 100 -7.76 2.14 -1.39
N LEU A 101 -7.34 2.09 -2.64
CA LEU A 101 -6.27 1.21 -3.10
C LEU A 101 -5.08 1.25 -2.14
N HIS A 102 -4.62 0.09 -1.71
CA HIS A 102 -3.40 0.03 -0.90
C HIS A 102 -2.67 -1.27 -1.14
N VAL A 103 -1.35 -1.19 -1.10
CA VAL A 103 -0.45 -2.32 -1.24
C VAL A 103 0.15 -2.58 0.14
N HIS A 104 0.00 -3.82 0.61
CA HIS A 104 0.71 -4.25 1.82
C HIS A 104 2.10 -4.72 1.42
N LEU A 105 3.11 -4.18 2.08
CA LEU A 105 4.48 -4.67 1.99
C LEU A 105 4.76 -5.42 3.27
N LEU A 106 5.00 -6.72 3.17
CA LEU A 106 5.24 -7.59 4.33
C LEU A 106 6.62 -8.21 4.20
N GLY A 107 7.42 -8.09 5.23
CA GLY A 107 8.77 -8.64 5.24
C GLY A 107 9.30 -8.87 6.63
N GLY A 108 10.52 -9.40 6.70
CA GLY A 108 11.17 -9.68 7.98
C GLY A 108 10.87 -11.04 8.55
N ARG A 109 10.09 -11.85 7.85
CA ARG A 109 9.85 -13.26 8.17
C ARG A 109 9.54 -14.02 6.90
N ARG A 110 9.64 -15.34 6.95
CA ARG A 110 9.27 -16.17 5.81
C ARG A 110 7.76 -16.21 5.69
N MET A 111 7.28 -15.99 4.48
CA MET A 111 5.87 -16.14 4.14
C MET A 111 5.61 -17.58 3.72
N THR A 112 4.39 -18.04 3.95
CA THR A 112 4.01 -19.41 3.60
C THR A 112 3.08 -19.41 2.39
N TRP A 113 2.85 -20.60 1.87
CA TRP A 113 1.93 -20.85 0.77
C TRP A 113 0.99 -21.98 1.16
N PRO A 114 -0.33 -21.88 0.93
CA PRO A 114 -1.04 -20.80 0.22
C PRO A 114 -1.08 -19.48 1.02
N PRO A 115 -1.33 -18.35 0.32
CA PRO A 115 -1.20 -17.04 0.94
C PRO A 115 -2.38 -16.63 1.84
N GLY A 116 -3.38 -17.44 1.93
CA GLY A 116 -4.55 -17.11 2.76
C GLY A 116 -5.22 -18.28 3.38
#